data_53383001ebfaca29dcbaccf1444bbe4d
#
_entry.id   53383001ebfaca29dcbaccf1444bbe4d
#
_cell.length_a   1.000
_cell.length_b   1.000
_cell.length_c   1.000
_cell.angle_alpha   90.00
_cell.angle_beta   90.00
_cell.angle_gamma   90.00
#
_symmetry.space_group_name_H-M   'P 1'
#
loop_
_entity.id
_entity.type
_entity.pdbx_description
1 polymer ?
#
loop_
_entity_poly.entity_id
_entity_poly.type
_entity_poly.pdbx_seq_one_letter_code
_entity_poly.pdbx_strand_id
1 'polypeptide(L)'
;MAEGTRFGITRRRLLIGGGAGVGLAVAWAVWPRHYVHNLSAAEGESIFNAFLKIGEDGHISVVVPQAEMGQGVWTALPQALADELGADWRTVGVEPAPINPLYTNDFIFTENAEGRLPSFLGGVGRWGAREYAVRNALMMTGGSTSIRGFEQRFREAGAAARAALCMAAADRWDVEWDQCETADGFVTHGDRRLRFGDLAVEAAAKEPPSEIALFDPARRPITGQSMPRIDLPSKVDGSARYAGDVRLPGMVFASTKQAPTRQHRLKAVNRAAANNVFGVMTIFENPRFVACVGTNWWAANQGVEALAAEWESDADPVDDASIDAALEAALDGDGGERIFEQGNLEE
;
A
#
# COMPACT_ATOMS: atom_id res chain seq x y z
N MET A 1 43.87 38.20 -27.32
CA MET A 1 43.97 36.79 -27.65
C MET A 1 43.99 36.05 -26.31
N ALA A 2 42.88 35.40 -25.94
CA ALA A 2 42.78 34.62 -24.69
C ALA A 2 42.97 33.13 -25.04
N GLU A 3 44.08 32.56 -24.57
CA GLU A 3 44.35 31.13 -24.68
C GLU A 3 43.36 30.34 -23.83
N GLY A 4 42.47 29.58 -24.47
CA GLY A 4 41.59 28.65 -23.81
C GLY A 4 42.36 27.41 -23.32
N THR A 5 42.51 27.26 -22.03
CA THR A 5 43.10 26.09 -21.37
C THR A 5 42.20 24.86 -21.63
N ARG A 6 42.59 24.04 -22.62
CA ARG A 6 41.96 22.71 -22.82
C ARG A 6 42.35 21.78 -21.68
N PHE A 7 41.47 21.52 -20.76
CA PHE A 7 41.61 20.45 -19.78
C PHE A 7 41.63 19.10 -20.50
N GLY A 8 42.81 18.58 -20.80
CA GLY A 8 43.00 17.25 -21.36
C GLY A 8 42.78 16.16 -20.30
N ILE A 9 41.63 15.53 -20.29
CA ILE A 9 41.39 14.33 -19.48
C ILE A 9 42.14 13.18 -20.15
N THR A 10 43.19 12.64 -19.50
CA THR A 10 43.92 11.48 -20.01
C THR A 10 43.06 10.19 -19.82
N ARG A 11 43.23 9.20 -20.74
CA ARG A 11 42.54 7.89 -20.66
C ARG A 11 42.69 7.25 -19.27
N ARG A 12 43.84 7.38 -18.63
CA ARG A 12 44.10 6.88 -17.27
C ARG A 12 43.25 7.60 -16.21
N ARG A 13 43.09 8.92 -16.29
CA ARG A 13 42.23 9.69 -15.39
C ARG A 13 40.76 9.38 -15.60
N LEU A 14 40.34 9.16 -16.84
CA LEU A 14 38.98 8.74 -17.19
C LEU A 14 38.66 7.34 -16.61
N LEU A 15 39.60 6.37 -16.74
CA LEU A 15 39.44 5.02 -16.20
C LEU A 15 39.45 5.01 -14.67
N ILE A 16 40.34 5.77 -14.02
CA ILE A 16 40.39 5.88 -12.55
C ILE A 16 39.14 6.59 -12.03
N GLY A 17 38.74 7.71 -12.62
CA GLY A 17 37.54 8.46 -12.21
C GLY A 17 36.27 7.67 -12.49
N GLY A 18 36.18 6.99 -13.62
CA GLY A 18 35.06 6.09 -13.97
C GLY A 18 34.98 4.90 -13.03
N GLY A 19 36.11 4.22 -12.77
CA GLY A 19 36.14 3.08 -11.82
C GLY A 19 35.79 3.49 -10.38
N ALA A 20 36.29 4.64 -9.90
CA ALA A 20 35.91 5.17 -8.62
C ALA A 20 34.43 5.57 -8.54
N GLY A 21 33.89 6.20 -9.60
CA GLY A 21 32.48 6.56 -9.70
C GLY A 21 31.57 5.33 -9.69
N VAL A 22 31.92 4.29 -10.44
CA VAL A 22 31.18 3.01 -10.44
C VAL A 22 31.28 2.35 -9.05
N GLY A 23 32.47 2.30 -8.45
CA GLY A 23 32.67 1.75 -7.11
C GLY A 23 31.83 2.46 -6.04
N LEU A 24 31.77 3.78 -6.07
CA LEU A 24 30.93 4.57 -5.16
C LEU A 24 29.44 4.34 -5.42
N ALA A 25 29.01 4.25 -6.68
CA ALA A 25 27.61 3.95 -7.02
C ALA A 25 27.19 2.55 -6.55
N VAL A 26 28.06 1.56 -6.72
CA VAL A 26 27.82 0.20 -6.23
C VAL A 26 27.80 0.19 -4.70
N ALA A 27 28.77 0.81 -4.04
CA ALA A 27 28.80 0.90 -2.58
C ALA A 27 27.53 1.57 -2.04
N TRP A 28 27.10 2.67 -2.65
CA TRP A 28 25.84 3.35 -2.28
C TRP A 28 24.62 2.46 -2.53
N ALA A 29 24.60 1.71 -3.63
CA ALA A 29 23.49 0.82 -3.98
C ALA A 29 23.35 -0.33 -2.98
N VAL A 30 24.45 -0.97 -2.58
CA VAL A 30 24.45 -2.12 -1.67
C VAL A 30 24.56 -1.75 -0.19
N TRP A 31 24.67 -0.45 0.14
CA TRP A 31 24.81 -0.02 1.53
C TRP A 31 23.59 -0.41 2.36
N PRO A 32 23.73 -1.15 3.47
CA PRO A 32 22.61 -1.54 4.33
C PRO A 32 21.88 -0.31 4.86
N ARG A 33 20.56 -0.31 4.75
CA ARG A 33 19.70 0.75 5.27
C ARG A 33 18.82 0.20 6.36
N HIS A 34 18.81 0.87 7.50
CA HIS A 34 17.89 0.57 8.59
C HIS A 34 16.77 1.60 8.57
N TYR A 35 15.56 1.12 8.44
CA TYR A 35 14.36 1.95 8.52
C TYR A 35 13.70 1.78 9.88
N VAL A 36 13.27 2.89 10.46
CA VAL A 36 12.56 2.93 11.74
C VAL A 36 11.11 3.32 11.44
N HIS A 37 10.18 2.75 12.17
CA HIS A 37 8.77 3.13 12.03
C HIS A 37 8.55 4.59 12.48
N ASN A 38 7.55 5.23 11.89
CA ASN A 38 7.11 6.59 12.22
C ASN A 38 5.72 6.61 12.85
N LEU A 39 5.42 5.56 13.63
CA LEU A 39 4.18 5.48 14.40
C LEU A 39 4.20 6.46 15.57
N SER A 40 3.03 6.98 15.91
CA SER A 40 2.77 7.70 17.16
C SER A 40 1.86 6.85 18.04
N ALA A 41 2.12 6.84 19.34
CA ALA A 41 1.25 6.23 20.33
C ALA A 41 0.26 7.28 20.89
N ALA A 42 -0.96 6.85 21.14
CA ALA A 42 -1.90 7.64 21.94
C ALA A 42 -1.52 7.58 23.43
N GLU A 43 -2.18 8.37 24.26
CA GLU A 43 -1.99 8.32 25.72
C GLU A 43 -2.37 6.92 26.24
N GLY A 44 -1.51 6.30 27.01
CA GLY A 44 -1.68 4.93 27.52
C GLY A 44 -1.45 3.81 26.49
N GLU A 45 -0.93 4.13 25.28
CA GLU A 45 -0.63 3.16 24.25
C GLU A 45 0.88 2.95 24.10
N SER A 46 1.33 1.72 23.95
CA SER A 46 2.75 1.33 23.76
C SER A 46 2.96 0.71 22.38
N ILE A 47 4.02 1.16 21.67
CA ILE A 47 4.40 0.62 20.37
C ILE A 47 5.32 -0.57 20.57
N PHE A 48 4.92 -1.75 20.09
CA PHE A 48 5.70 -2.98 20.16
C PHE A 48 6.62 -3.17 18.95
N ASN A 49 6.09 -2.87 17.78
CA ASN A 49 6.82 -2.92 16.52
C ASN A 49 6.10 -2.10 15.44
N ALA A 50 6.54 -2.19 14.20
CA ALA A 50 5.96 -1.45 13.08
C ALA A 50 4.47 -1.81 12.78
N PHE A 51 3.98 -2.95 13.25
CA PHE A 51 2.64 -3.45 12.92
C PHE A 51 1.68 -3.52 14.11
N LEU A 52 2.15 -3.17 15.32
CA LEU A 52 1.39 -3.43 16.53
C LEU A 52 1.63 -2.41 17.62
N LYS A 53 0.52 -1.95 18.22
CA LYS A 53 0.48 -1.18 19.46
C LYS A 53 -0.50 -1.84 20.44
N ILE A 54 -0.22 -1.75 21.73
CA ILE A 54 -1.11 -2.27 22.80
C ILE A 54 -1.32 -1.18 23.84
N GLY A 55 -2.58 -0.92 24.17
CA GLY A 55 -2.99 0.02 25.20
C GLY A 55 -2.99 -0.62 26.60
N GLU A 56 -2.82 0.19 27.64
CA GLU A 56 -2.98 -0.21 29.05
C GLU A 56 -4.39 -0.72 29.36
N ASP A 57 -5.38 -0.31 28.57
CA ASP A 57 -6.75 -0.83 28.61
C ASP A 57 -6.90 -2.24 28.02
N GLY A 58 -5.86 -2.75 27.34
CA GLY A 58 -5.82 -4.04 26.65
C GLY A 58 -6.29 -3.98 25.20
N HIS A 59 -6.58 -2.78 24.65
CA HIS A 59 -6.87 -2.64 23.23
C HIS A 59 -5.61 -2.88 22.38
N ILE A 60 -5.77 -3.58 21.26
CA ILE A 60 -4.70 -3.95 20.36
C ILE A 60 -4.92 -3.25 19.03
N SER A 61 -4.07 -2.30 18.68
CA SER A 61 -4.11 -1.55 17.42
C SER A 61 -3.17 -2.18 16.41
N VAL A 62 -3.72 -2.82 15.38
CA VAL A 62 -2.95 -3.44 14.30
C VAL A 62 -2.78 -2.45 13.15
N VAL A 63 -1.53 -2.17 12.79
CA VAL A 63 -1.15 -1.20 11.75
C VAL A 63 -1.09 -1.91 10.40
N VAL A 64 -2.04 -1.61 9.50
CA VAL A 64 -2.18 -2.30 8.21
C VAL A 64 -1.72 -1.41 7.06
N PRO A 65 -0.67 -1.80 6.30
CA PRO A 65 -0.12 -1.01 5.19
C PRO A 65 -0.82 -1.23 3.85
N GLN A 66 -1.96 -1.91 3.84
CA GLN A 66 -2.75 -2.19 2.66
C GLN A 66 -4.10 -1.47 2.74
N ALA A 67 -4.50 -0.84 1.64
CA ALA A 67 -5.78 -0.13 1.58
C ALA A 67 -6.96 -1.11 1.60
N GLU A 68 -7.95 -0.84 2.45
CA GLU A 68 -9.22 -1.54 2.47
C GLU A 68 -10.14 -0.96 1.38
N MET A 69 -10.49 -1.78 0.41
CA MET A 69 -11.33 -1.41 -0.72
C MET A 69 -12.59 -2.29 -0.82
N GLY A 70 -12.92 -2.97 0.27
CA GLY A 70 -14.02 -3.94 0.35
C GLY A 70 -13.56 -5.40 0.37
N GLN A 71 -12.26 -5.69 0.12
CA GLN A 71 -11.71 -7.04 0.04
C GLN A 71 -11.43 -7.69 1.40
N GLY A 72 -11.53 -6.96 2.52
CA GLY A 72 -11.42 -7.51 3.87
C GLY A 72 -10.00 -7.59 4.43
N VAL A 73 -9.03 -6.91 3.83
CA VAL A 73 -7.62 -6.96 4.26
C VAL A 73 -7.41 -6.41 5.68
N TRP A 74 -8.24 -5.44 6.11
CA TRP A 74 -8.22 -4.87 7.45
C TRP A 74 -8.80 -5.82 8.52
N THR A 75 -9.28 -6.97 8.11
CA THR A 75 -9.67 -8.07 9.01
C THR A 75 -8.70 -9.24 8.87
N ALA A 76 -8.36 -9.63 7.64
CA ALA A 76 -7.57 -10.83 7.38
C ALA A 76 -6.11 -10.74 7.87
N LEU A 77 -5.42 -9.59 7.69
CA LEU A 77 -4.06 -9.43 8.21
C LEU A 77 -4.02 -9.36 9.74
N PRO A 78 -4.91 -8.59 10.41
CA PRO A 78 -5.02 -8.65 11.87
C PRO A 78 -5.29 -10.04 12.44
N GLN A 79 -6.06 -10.93 11.76
CA GLN A 79 -6.24 -12.31 12.21
C GLN A 79 -4.91 -13.06 12.34
N ALA A 80 -4.03 -12.94 11.33
CA ALA A 80 -2.74 -13.62 11.35
C ALA A 80 -1.82 -13.14 12.49
N LEU A 81 -1.85 -11.85 12.81
CA LEU A 81 -1.12 -11.27 13.94
C LEU A 81 -1.74 -11.68 15.27
N ALA A 82 -3.08 -11.61 15.39
CA ALA A 82 -3.81 -11.92 16.61
C ALA A 82 -3.62 -13.38 17.05
N ASP A 83 -3.59 -14.32 16.10
CA ASP A 83 -3.29 -15.72 16.38
C ASP A 83 -1.91 -15.91 17.01
N GLU A 84 -0.87 -15.32 16.41
CA GLU A 84 0.50 -15.45 16.90
C GLU A 84 0.72 -14.73 18.24
N LEU A 85 -0.03 -13.67 18.48
CA LEU A 85 -0.01 -12.93 19.73
C LEU A 85 -0.76 -13.65 20.86
N GLY A 86 -1.78 -14.45 20.54
CA GLY A 86 -2.74 -14.99 21.49
C GLY A 86 -3.73 -13.92 21.98
N ALA A 87 -4.17 -13.05 21.08
CA ALA A 87 -5.07 -11.93 21.39
C ALA A 87 -6.52 -12.37 21.58
N ASP A 88 -7.27 -11.62 22.39
CA ASP A 88 -8.73 -11.66 22.32
C ASP A 88 -9.19 -10.85 21.11
N TRP A 89 -9.81 -11.50 20.13
CA TRP A 89 -10.26 -10.83 18.89
C TRP A 89 -11.16 -9.62 19.13
N ARG A 90 -11.92 -9.62 20.22
CA ARG A 90 -12.84 -8.52 20.58
C ARG A 90 -12.12 -7.22 20.95
N THR A 91 -10.84 -7.31 21.30
CA THR A 91 -10.00 -6.14 21.64
C THR A 91 -9.13 -5.66 20.49
N VAL A 92 -9.21 -6.33 19.33
CA VAL A 92 -8.39 -6.02 18.15
C VAL A 92 -9.06 -4.94 17.31
N GLY A 93 -8.36 -3.83 17.12
CA GLY A 93 -8.68 -2.75 16.21
C GLY A 93 -7.66 -2.65 15.07
N VAL A 94 -7.92 -1.79 14.11
CA VAL A 94 -7.07 -1.58 12.93
C VAL A 94 -6.88 -0.10 12.66
N GLU A 95 -5.67 0.26 12.26
CA GLU A 95 -5.36 1.59 11.75
C GLU A 95 -4.51 1.52 10.45
N PRO A 96 -4.64 2.51 9.56
CA PRO A 96 -3.81 2.57 8.37
C PRO A 96 -2.35 2.88 8.73
N ALA A 97 -1.40 2.21 8.09
CA ALA A 97 0.01 2.51 8.25
C ALA A 97 0.37 3.88 7.65
N PRO A 98 1.23 4.66 8.31
CA PRO A 98 1.80 5.86 7.71
C PRO A 98 2.75 5.50 6.57
N ILE A 99 3.04 6.47 5.68
CA ILE A 99 4.00 6.23 4.60
C ILE A 99 5.40 6.00 5.18
N ASN A 100 5.93 4.78 4.96
CA ASN A 100 7.26 4.40 5.43
C ASN A 100 7.80 3.22 4.60
N PRO A 101 9.12 3.14 4.31
CA PRO A 101 9.74 2.02 3.62
C PRO A 101 9.48 0.64 4.24
N LEU A 102 9.28 0.55 5.56
CA LEU A 102 8.95 -0.69 6.27
C LEU A 102 7.64 -1.34 5.78
N TYR A 103 6.73 -0.54 5.23
CA TYR A 103 5.42 -0.99 4.78
C TYR A 103 5.33 -1.22 3.27
N THR A 104 6.47 -1.20 2.58
CA THR A 104 6.53 -1.43 1.14
C THR A 104 5.97 -2.79 0.75
N ASN A 105 5.13 -2.80 -0.28
CA ASN A 105 4.72 -4.02 -0.95
C ASN A 105 5.74 -4.38 -2.04
N ASP A 106 6.92 -4.87 -1.60
CA ASP A 106 7.99 -5.26 -2.51
C ASP A 106 7.66 -6.52 -3.34
N PHE A 107 6.70 -7.33 -2.86
CA PHE A 107 6.29 -8.56 -3.52
C PHE A 107 5.75 -8.31 -4.94
N ILE A 108 4.89 -7.30 -5.13
CA ILE A 108 4.35 -6.95 -6.44
C ILE A 108 5.43 -6.54 -7.46
N PHE A 109 6.52 -5.94 -6.98
CA PHE A 109 7.62 -5.50 -7.85
C PHE A 109 8.60 -6.62 -8.15
N THR A 110 8.89 -7.47 -7.18
CA THR A 110 9.81 -8.61 -7.34
C THR A 110 9.21 -9.69 -8.23
N GLU A 111 7.93 -10.01 -8.08
CA GLU A 111 7.20 -10.96 -8.92
C GLU A 111 7.18 -10.50 -10.40
N ASN A 112 6.91 -9.22 -10.65
CA ASN A 112 6.93 -8.65 -11.99
C ASN A 112 8.33 -8.53 -12.60
N ALA A 113 9.40 -8.67 -11.82
CA ALA A 113 10.77 -8.65 -12.31
C ALA A 113 11.25 -10.05 -12.77
N GLU A 114 10.54 -11.11 -12.39
CA GLU A 114 10.85 -12.47 -12.82
C GLU A 114 10.64 -12.64 -14.32
N GLY A 115 11.55 -13.33 -14.97
CA GLY A 115 11.48 -13.59 -16.41
C GLY A 115 11.86 -12.42 -17.33
N ARG A 116 12.05 -11.21 -16.82
CA ARG A 116 12.45 -10.03 -17.61
C ARG A 116 13.95 -9.96 -17.92
N LEU A 117 14.75 -10.68 -17.15
CA LEU A 117 16.20 -10.76 -17.33
C LEU A 117 16.61 -12.23 -17.58
N PRO A 118 17.76 -12.47 -18.26
CA PRO A 118 18.33 -13.81 -18.36
C PRO A 118 18.44 -14.45 -16.97
N SER A 119 18.24 -15.76 -16.88
CA SER A 119 18.15 -16.51 -15.61
C SER A 119 19.32 -16.25 -14.66
N PHE A 120 20.54 -16.07 -15.16
CA PHE A 120 21.73 -15.77 -14.36
C PHE A 120 21.73 -14.34 -13.75
N LEU A 121 20.89 -13.42 -14.24
CA LEU A 121 20.70 -12.06 -13.71
C LEU A 121 19.39 -11.92 -12.94
N GLY A 122 18.55 -12.93 -12.85
CA GLY A 122 17.24 -12.87 -12.19
C GLY A 122 17.33 -12.43 -10.74
N GLY A 123 18.34 -12.88 -9.99
CA GLY A 123 18.59 -12.44 -8.60
C GLY A 123 18.91 -10.95 -8.48
N VAL A 124 19.71 -10.41 -9.40
CA VAL A 124 20.03 -8.97 -9.44
C VAL A 124 18.80 -8.16 -9.79
N GLY A 125 17.97 -8.64 -10.73
CA GLY A 125 16.72 -8.00 -11.11
C GLY A 125 15.73 -7.91 -9.95
N ARG A 126 15.52 -9.00 -9.23
CA ARG A 126 14.67 -9.03 -8.03
C ARG A 126 15.18 -8.09 -6.94
N TRP A 127 16.49 -8.16 -6.66
CA TRP A 127 17.11 -7.25 -5.69
C TRP A 127 16.90 -5.79 -6.09
N GLY A 128 17.15 -5.43 -7.35
CA GLY A 128 16.97 -4.07 -7.85
C GLY A 128 15.51 -3.59 -7.77
N ALA A 129 14.56 -4.45 -8.12
CA ALA A 129 13.12 -4.16 -8.02
C ALA A 129 12.69 -3.94 -6.56
N ARG A 130 13.19 -4.77 -5.64
CA ARG A 130 12.95 -4.61 -4.20
C ARG A 130 13.53 -3.30 -3.67
N GLU A 131 14.80 -3.01 -3.97
CA GLU A 131 15.47 -1.78 -3.54
C GLU A 131 14.75 -0.53 -4.07
N TYR A 132 14.32 -0.56 -5.33
CA TYR A 132 13.53 0.52 -5.91
C TYR A 132 12.22 0.72 -5.14
N ALA A 133 11.48 -0.34 -4.90
CA ALA A 133 10.21 -0.28 -4.20
C ALA A 133 10.38 0.24 -2.76
N VAL A 134 11.34 -0.30 -2.01
CA VAL A 134 11.60 0.07 -0.61
C VAL A 134 12.07 1.52 -0.48
N ARG A 135 13.02 1.96 -1.34
CA ARG A 135 13.53 3.35 -1.30
C ARG A 135 12.48 4.40 -1.62
N ASN A 136 11.47 4.04 -2.37
CA ASN A 136 10.36 4.93 -2.72
C ASN A 136 9.12 4.70 -1.85
N ALA A 137 9.21 3.87 -0.82
CA ALA A 137 8.09 3.53 0.07
C ALA A 137 6.81 3.17 -0.70
N LEU A 138 6.93 2.30 -1.71
CA LEU A 138 5.81 1.96 -2.59
C LEU A 138 4.83 1.02 -1.89
N MET A 139 3.88 1.60 -1.18
CA MET A 139 2.83 0.92 -0.42
C MET A 139 1.61 0.63 -1.33
N MET A 140 1.85 -0.04 -2.45
CA MET A 140 0.79 -0.34 -3.42
C MET A 140 -0.08 -1.50 -2.93
N THR A 141 -1.41 -1.35 -3.04
CA THR A 141 -2.39 -2.41 -2.82
C THR A 141 -2.94 -2.87 -4.18
N GLY A 142 -2.63 -4.09 -4.58
CA GLY A 142 -3.02 -4.63 -5.88
C GLY A 142 -2.39 -5.99 -6.18
N GLY A 143 -2.74 -6.59 -7.31
CA GLY A 143 -2.16 -7.84 -7.78
C GLY A 143 -2.39 -9.05 -6.87
N SER A 144 -3.40 -9.03 -6.00
CA SER A 144 -3.66 -10.08 -5.00
C SER A 144 -2.46 -10.37 -4.08
N THR A 145 -1.65 -9.34 -3.79
CA THR A 145 -0.39 -9.48 -3.04
C THR A 145 -0.52 -9.18 -1.55
N SER A 146 -1.65 -8.66 -1.08
CA SER A 146 -1.81 -8.23 0.31
C SER A 146 -1.53 -9.36 1.31
N ILE A 147 -2.17 -10.51 1.17
CA ILE A 147 -1.92 -11.66 2.06
C ILE A 147 -0.57 -12.32 1.71
N ARG A 148 -0.33 -12.60 0.43
CA ARG A 148 0.90 -13.26 -0.03
C ARG A 148 2.19 -12.52 0.37
N GLY A 149 2.16 -11.19 0.40
CA GLY A 149 3.31 -10.34 0.73
C GLY A 149 3.41 -9.96 2.21
N PHE A 150 2.31 -10.04 2.97
CA PHE A 150 2.29 -9.51 4.34
C PHE A 150 1.94 -10.52 5.43
N GLU A 151 1.26 -11.64 5.15
CA GLU A 151 0.87 -12.60 6.18
C GLU A 151 2.05 -13.00 7.07
N GLN A 152 3.17 -13.37 6.47
CA GLN A 152 4.37 -13.75 7.21
C GLN A 152 4.88 -12.64 8.13
N ARG A 153 4.90 -11.39 7.65
CA ARG A 153 5.33 -10.23 8.43
C ARG A 153 4.42 -9.98 9.64
N PHE A 154 3.10 -10.17 9.45
CA PHE A 154 2.12 -10.02 10.53
C PHE A 154 2.24 -11.13 11.57
N ARG A 155 2.49 -12.36 11.14
CA ARG A 155 2.78 -13.47 12.04
C ARG A 155 4.04 -13.21 12.86
N GLU A 156 5.14 -12.82 12.22
CA GLU A 156 6.40 -12.50 12.90
C GLU A 156 6.22 -11.33 13.88
N ALA A 157 5.46 -10.30 13.52
CA ALA A 157 5.16 -9.17 14.41
C ALA A 157 4.34 -9.60 15.64
N GLY A 158 3.35 -10.47 15.46
CA GLY A 158 2.56 -11.05 16.56
C GLY A 158 3.41 -11.91 17.47
N ALA A 159 4.25 -12.78 16.90
CA ALA A 159 5.14 -13.66 17.66
C ALA A 159 6.20 -12.86 18.46
N ALA A 160 6.75 -11.80 17.87
CA ALA A 160 7.69 -10.92 18.57
C ALA A 160 7.04 -10.22 19.77
N ALA A 161 5.81 -9.72 19.58
CA ALA A 161 5.07 -9.10 20.68
C ALA A 161 4.65 -10.13 21.76
N ARG A 162 4.29 -11.35 21.37
CA ARG A 162 4.07 -12.46 22.30
C ARG A 162 5.30 -12.70 23.19
N ALA A 163 6.47 -12.84 22.57
CA ALA A 163 7.71 -13.05 23.32
C ALA A 163 8.01 -11.88 24.27
N ALA A 164 7.84 -10.63 23.82
CA ALA A 164 8.04 -9.45 24.67
C ALA A 164 7.10 -9.43 25.88
N LEU A 165 5.82 -9.78 25.68
CA LEU A 165 4.85 -9.90 26.78
C LEU A 165 5.20 -11.03 27.74
N CYS A 166 5.62 -12.20 27.24
CA CYS A 166 6.09 -13.31 28.06
C CYS A 166 7.34 -12.92 28.84
N MET A 167 8.30 -12.18 28.26
CA MET A 167 9.48 -11.69 28.94
C MET A 167 9.12 -10.73 30.10
N ALA A 168 8.18 -9.80 29.87
CA ALA A 168 7.74 -8.88 30.92
C ALA A 168 6.99 -9.61 32.07
N ALA A 169 6.18 -10.59 31.74
CA ALA A 169 5.50 -11.43 32.75
C ALA A 169 6.50 -12.32 33.51
N ALA A 170 7.46 -12.91 32.82
CA ALA A 170 8.51 -13.75 33.38
C ALA A 170 9.37 -13.00 34.42
N ASP A 171 9.73 -11.73 34.13
CA ASP A 171 10.44 -10.87 35.08
C ASP A 171 9.63 -10.64 36.37
N ARG A 172 8.30 -10.46 36.26
CA ARG A 172 7.43 -10.30 37.44
C ARG A 172 7.24 -11.58 38.25
N TRP A 173 7.40 -12.73 37.59
CA TRP A 173 7.15 -14.04 38.19
C TRP A 173 8.41 -14.80 38.58
N ASP A 174 9.60 -14.29 38.22
CA ASP A 174 10.91 -14.92 38.41
C ASP A 174 10.95 -16.33 37.79
N VAL A 175 10.63 -16.39 36.48
CA VAL A 175 10.61 -17.63 35.67
C VAL A 175 11.24 -17.38 34.30
N GLU A 176 11.50 -18.44 33.52
CA GLU A 176 11.97 -18.29 32.14
C GLU A 176 10.79 -17.90 31.23
N TRP A 177 11.01 -17.00 30.30
CA TRP A 177 9.95 -16.45 29.46
C TRP A 177 9.29 -17.49 28.53
N ASP A 178 10.02 -18.52 28.11
CA ASP A 178 9.56 -19.62 27.28
C ASP A 178 8.63 -20.60 28.02
N GLN A 179 8.53 -20.47 29.33
CA GLN A 179 7.55 -21.20 30.16
C GLN A 179 6.21 -20.46 30.25
N CYS A 180 6.14 -19.24 29.69
CA CYS A 180 4.91 -18.46 29.64
C CYS A 180 4.16 -18.72 28.32
N GLU A 181 2.85 -18.71 28.37
CA GLU A 181 1.96 -18.83 27.22
C GLU A 181 1.04 -17.62 27.12
N THR A 182 0.54 -17.35 25.90
CA THR A 182 -0.45 -16.29 25.66
C THR A 182 -1.75 -16.88 25.15
N ALA A 183 -2.85 -16.41 25.68
CA ALA A 183 -4.19 -16.74 25.20
C ALA A 183 -5.20 -15.68 25.65
N ASP A 184 -6.16 -15.35 24.76
CA ASP A 184 -7.29 -14.47 25.07
C ASP A 184 -6.90 -13.11 25.68
N GLY A 185 -5.76 -12.54 25.24
CA GLY A 185 -5.26 -11.25 25.72
C GLY A 185 -4.56 -11.29 27.08
N PHE A 186 -4.11 -12.48 27.49
CA PHE A 186 -3.39 -12.69 28.75
C PHE A 186 -2.10 -13.47 28.54
N VAL A 187 -1.10 -13.20 29.40
CA VAL A 187 0.04 -14.09 29.63
C VAL A 187 -0.27 -14.98 30.81
N THR A 188 0.06 -16.26 30.72
CA THR A 188 -0.19 -17.27 31.75
C THR A 188 1.07 -18.08 32.05
N HIS A 189 1.21 -18.52 33.33
CA HIS A 189 2.19 -19.49 33.77
C HIS A 189 1.62 -20.26 34.99
N GLY A 190 1.24 -21.53 34.80
CA GLY A 190 0.48 -22.27 35.80
C GLY A 190 -0.84 -21.56 36.13
N ASP A 191 -1.08 -21.27 37.40
CA ASP A 191 -2.28 -20.56 37.86
C ASP A 191 -2.15 -19.02 37.80
N ARG A 192 -0.97 -18.49 37.43
CA ARG A 192 -0.72 -17.05 37.35
C ARG A 192 -1.20 -16.50 36.00
N ARG A 193 -1.75 -15.29 36.02
CA ARG A 193 -2.30 -14.64 34.84
C ARG A 193 -2.15 -13.12 34.92
N LEU A 194 -1.67 -12.49 33.83
CA LEU A 194 -1.57 -11.03 33.67
C LEU A 194 -2.18 -10.61 32.34
N ARG A 195 -2.89 -9.49 32.31
CA ARG A 195 -3.44 -8.94 31.08
C ARG A 195 -2.34 -8.33 30.23
N PHE A 196 -2.49 -8.32 28.93
CA PHE A 196 -1.56 -7.65 28.02
C PHE A 196 -1.42 -6.16 28.36
N GLY A 197 -2.54 -5.48 28.65
CA GLY A 197 -2.51 -4.07 29.03
C GLY A 197 -1.69 -3.78 30.29
N ASP A 198 -1.74 -4.69 31.30
CA ASP A 198 -0.95 -4.56 32.52
C ASP A 198 0.56 -4.70 32.29
N LEU A 199 0.96 -5.26 31.17
CA LEU A 199 2.34 -5.52 30.78
C LEU A 199 2.84 -4.60 29.65
N ALA A 200 1.94 -3.83 29.01
CA ALA A 200 2.19 -3.14 27.73
C ALA A 200 3.44 -2.26 27.76
N VAL A 201 3.60 -1.43 28.80
CA VAL A 201 4.76 -0.51 28.95
C VAL A 201 6.06 -1.27 29.13
N GLU A 202 6.08 -2.28 29.99
CA GLU A 202 7.28 -3.08 30.29
C GLU A 202 7.66 -3.97 29.12
N ALA A 203 6.67 -4.58 28.47
CA ALA A 203 6.88 -5.45 27.33
C ALA A 203 7.39 -4.69 26.10
N ALA A 204 6.89 -3.48 25.84
CA ALA A 204 7.37 -2.64 24.75
C ALA A 204 8.85 -2.23 24.88
N ALA A 205 9.41 -2.28 26.08
CA ALA A 205 10.83 -2.04 26.35
C ALA A 205 11.70 -3.29 26.20
N LYS A 206 11.13 -4.48 25.94
CA LYS A 206 11.88 -5.72 25.76
C LYS A 206 12.39 -5.86 24.34
N GLU A 207 13.55 -6.47 24.18
CA GLU A 207 14.10 -6.88 22.91
C GLU A 207 13.90 -8.39 22.74
N PRO A 208 12.85 -8.83 22.00
CA PRO A 208 12.61 -10.25 21.78
C PRO A 208 13.72 -10.86 20.90
N PRO A 209 13.96 -12.18 20.97
CA PRO A 209 14.89 -12.87 20.10
C PRO A 209 14.60 -12.61 18.62
N SER A 210 15.64 -12.59 17.79
CA SER A 210 15.52 -12.37 16.34
C SER A 210 14.76 -13.50 15.61
N GLU A 211 14.78 -14.69 16.16
CA GLU A 211 14.07 -15.86 15.65
C GLU A 211 13.13 -16.39 16.72
N ILE A 212 11.84 -16.33 16.44
CA ILE A 212 10.77 -16.82 17.32
C ILE A 212 9.95 -17.83 16.55
N ALA A 213 9.71 -18.99 17.16
CA ALA A 213 8.88 -20.02 16.56
C ALA A 213 7.44 -19.52 16.37
N LEU A 214 6.95 -19.62 15.14
CA LEU A 214 5.57 -19.33 14.81
C LEU A 214 4.68 -20.51 15.21
N PHE A 215 3.43 -20.24 15.53
CA PHE A 215 2.47 -21.30 15.83
C PHE A 215 2.19 -22.16 14.60
N ASP A 216 2.04 -23.46 14.85
CA ASP A 216 1.54 -24.40 13.85
C ASP A 216 0.14 -23.94 13.36
N PRO A 217 -0.18 -24.10 12.06
CA PRO A 217 -1.52 -23.79 11.53
C PRO A 217 -2.69 -24.40 12.34
N ALA A 218 -2.49 -25.59 12.93
CA ALA A 218 -3.49 -26.24 13.77
C ALA A 218 -3.75 -25.53 15.11
N ARG A 219 -2.84 -24.64 15.54
CA ARG A 219 -2.95 -23.85 16.77
C ARG A 219 -3.48 -22.43 16.54
N ARG A 220 -3.97 -22.13 15.33
CA ARG A 220 -4.51 -20.80 14.97
C ARG A 220 -6.03 -20.81 15.07
N PRO A 221 -6.62 -20.32 16.20
CA PRO A 221 -8.07 -20.38 16.41
C PRO A 221 -8.86 -19.31 15.64
N ILE A 222 -8.20 -18.25 15.15
CA ILE A 222 -8.85 -17.10 14.52
C ILE A 222 -8.72 -17.15 13.00
N THR A 223 -7.51 -17.39 12.48
CA THR A 223 -7.26 -17.47 11.03
C THR A 223 -8.03 -18.64 10.41
N GLY A 224 -8.74 -18.36 9.31
CA GLY A 224 -9.59 -19.36 8.65
C GLY A 224 -11.00 -19.44 9.21
N GLN A 225 -11.31 -18.72 10.29
CA GLN A 225 -12.68 -18.59 10.80
C GLN A 225 -13.38 -17.38 10.18
N SER A 226 -14.71 -17.46 10.08
CA SER A 226 -15.53 -16.33 9.65
C SER A 226 -15.67 -15.33 10.79
N MET A 227 -14.71 -14.40 10.88
CA MET A 227 -14.73 -13.33 11.87
C MET A 227 -15.52 -12.12 11.36
N PRO A 228 -16.22 -11.39 12.24
CA PRO A 228 -16.83 -10.11 11.89
C PRO A 228 -15.76 -9.13 11.37
N ARG A 229 -16.08 -8.40 10.32
CA ARG A 229 -15.17 -7.39 9.79
C ARG A 229 -14.98 -6.26 10.80
N ILE A 230 -13.72 -5.90 11.07
CA ILE A 230 -13.36 -4.83 12.04
C ILE A 230 -13.89 -3.47 11.56
N ASP A 231 -13.88 -3.22 10.25
CA ASP A 231 -14.28 -1.96 9.62
C ASP A 231 -15.79 -1.83 9.35
N LEU A 232 -16.57 -2.87 9.62
CA LEU A 232 -18.01 -2.88 9.31
C LEU A 232 -18.84 -1.92 10.17
N PRO A 233 -18.65 -1.80 11.50
CA PRO A 233 -19.47 -0.92 12.32
C PRO A 233 -19.48 0.52 11.82
N SER A 234 -18.30 1.09 11.54
CA SER A 234 -18.21 2.47 11.04
C SER A 234 -18.83 2.68 9.66
N LYS A 235 -18.88 1.62 8.83
CA LYS A 235 -19.50 1.68 7.49
C LYS A 235 -21.02 1.63 7.55
N VAL A 236 -21.60 0.92 8.50
CA VAL A 236 -23.07 0.78 8.61
C VAL A 236 -23.71 1.89 9.46
N ASP A 237 -22.99 2.50 10.39
CA ASP A 237 -23.48 3.62 11.19
C ASP A 237 -23.17 4.99 10.55
N GLY A 238 -22.43 5.01 9.44
CA GLY A 238 -22.08 6.22 8.70
C GLY A 238 -20.93 7.04 9.30
N SER A 239 -20.21 6.52 10.29
CA SER A 239 -19.04 7.19 10.88
C SER A 239 -17.76 7.03 10.05
N ALA A 240 -17.71 6.06 9.12
CA ALA A 240 -16.61 5.91 8.18
C ALA A 240 -16.50 7.16 7.27
N ARG A 241 -15.28 7.69 7.16
CA ARG A 241 -15.01 8.87 6.33
C ARG A 241 -14.32 8.47 5.04
N TYR A 242 -14.92 8.86 3.92
CA TYR A 242 -14.37 8.67 2.57
C TYR A 242 -13.91 10.01 1.99
N ALA A 243 -13.20 9.98 0.88
CA ALA A 243 -12.73 11.19 0.20
C ALA A 243 -13.86 12.19 -0.11
N GLY A 244 -15.05 11.69 -0.45
CA GLY A 244 -16.24 12.51 -0.70
C GLY A 244 -16.79 13.22 0.53
N ASP A 245 -16.43 12.80 1.75
CA ASP A 245 -16.93 13.36 3.00
C ASP A 245 -16.03 14.48 3.55
N VAL A 246 -14.85 14.67 2.95
CA VAL A 246 -13.91 15.71 3.37
C VAL A 246 -14.54 17.09 3.20
N ARG A 247 -14.44 17.91 4.25
CA ARG A 247 -14.89 19.31 4.27
C ARG A 247 -13.80 20.18 4.88
N LEU A 248 -13.35 21.18 4.13
CA LEU A 248 -12.33 22.14 4.56
C LEU A 248 -12.91 23.56 4.55
N PRO A 249 -12.42 24.47 5.41
CA PRO A 249 -12.80 25.88 5.35
C PRO A 249 -12.50 26.46 3.96
N GLY A 250 -13.50 27.13 3.36
CA GLY A 250 -13.36 27.72 2.03
C GLY A 250 -13.29 26.72 0.86
N MET A 251 -13.59 25.43 1.10
CA MET A 251 -13.61 24.41 0.07
C MET A 251 -14.61 24.75 -1.03
N VAL A 252 -14.18 24.60 -2.28
CA VAL A 252 -15.03 24.68 -3.47
C VAL A 252 -15.09 23.30 -4.13
N PHE A 253 -16.09 23.11 -4.98
CA PHE A 253 -16.34 21.84 -5.66
C PHE A 253 -16.18 22.02 -7.15
N ALA A 254 -15.60 21.04 -7.83
CA ALA A 254 -15.48 21.03 -9.26
C ALA A 254 -16.15 19.79 -9.85
N SER A 255 -16.83 19.97 -10.97
CA SER A 255 -17.28 18.89 -11.84
C SER A 255 -16.67 19.05 -13.22
N THR A 256 -16.33 17.94 -13.85
CA THR A 256 -15.61 17.93 -15.14
C THR A 256 -16.33 17.05 -16.15
N LYS A 257 -16.25 17.43 -17.42
CA LYS A 257 -16.67 16.62 -18.56
C LYS A 257 -15.51 16.51 -19.54
N GLN A 258 -15.06 15.31 -19.79
CA GLN A 258 -13.92 15.02 -20.67
C GLN A 258 -14.37 14.81 -22.12
N ALA A 259 -13.44 15.04 -23.03
CA ALA A 259 -13.62 14.66 -24.41
C ALA A 259 -13.87 13.15 -24.55
N PRO A 260 -14.77 12.69 -25.44
CA PRO A 260 -15.14 11.28 -25.58
C PRO A 260 -13.95 10.35 -25.81
N THR A 261 -13.00 10.76 -26.66
CA THR A 261 -11.76 10.02 -26.93
C THR A 261 -10.54 10.93 -26.96
N ARG A 262 -9.34 10.36 -27.07
CA ARG A 262 -8.08 11.12 -27.19
C ARG A 262 -8.01 11.99 -28.43
N GLN A 263 -8.72 11.64 -29.49
CA GLN A 263 -8.75 12.40 -30.75
C GLN A 263 -9.74 13.57 -30.71
N HIS A 264 -10.73 13.55 -29.84
CA HIS A 264 -11.68 14.64 -29.70
C HIS A 264 -11.06 15.88 -29.04
N ARG A 265 -11.46 17.06 -29.53
CA ARG A 265 -11.13 18.37 -28.99
C ARG A 265 -12.41 19.16 -28.74
N LEU A 266 -12.33 20.08 -27.78
CA LEU A 266 -13.42 20.99 -27.51
C LEU A 266 -13.65 21.90 -28.71
N LYS A 267 -14.89 21.89 -29.23
CA LYS A 267 -15.34 22.74 -30.33
C LYS A 267 -16.06 23.97 -29.81
N ALA A 268 -17.03 23.80 -28.93
CA ALA A 268 -17.85 24.88 -28.42
C ALA A 268 -18.44 24.54 -27.04
N VAL A 269 -18.81 25.59 -26.30
CA VAL A 269 -19.55 25.51 -25.02
C VAL A 269 -20.56 26.64 -24.91
N ASN A 270 -21.61 26.41 -24.15
CA ASN A 270 -22.59 27.46 -23.80
C ASN A 270 -22.26 28.05 -22.40
N ARG A 271 -21.29 28.96 -22.33
CA ARG A 271 -20.88 29.63 -21.08
C ARG A 271 -22.03 30.41 -20.45
N ALA A 272 -22.90 31.03 -21.25
CA ALA A 272 -24.01 31.84 -20.72
C ALA A 272 -24.98 30.98 -19.92
N ALA A 273 -25.32 29.81 -20.41
CA ALA A 273 -26.20 28.88 -19.69
C ALA A 273 -25.55 28.41 -18.35
N ALA A 274 -24.27 28.05 -18.38
CA ALA A 274 -23.57 27.62 -17.17
C ALA A 274 -23.41 28.75 -16.13
N ASN A 275 -23.14 29.99 -16.55
CA ASN A 275 -23.06 31.13 -15.65
C ASN A 275 -24.40 31.49 -14.99
N ASN A 276 -25.52 31.10 -15.59
CA ASN A 276 -26.84 31.30 -14.98
C ASN A 276 -27.20 30.25 -13.92
N VAL A 277 -26.40 29.22 -13.76
CA VAL A 277 -26.61 28.20 -12.71
C VAL A 277 -26.20 28.80 -11.37
N PHE A 278 -27.15 28.87 -10.44
CA PHE A 278 -26.89 29.40 -9.12
C PHE A 278 -25.81 28.60 -8.37
N GLY A 279 -24.82 29.33 -7.86
CA GLY A 279 -23.70 28.73 -7.14
C GLY A 279 -22.50 28.35 -8.01
N VAL A 280 -22.55 28.48 -9.33
CA VAL A 280 -21.37 28.40 -10.20
C VAL A 280 -20.50 29.64 -10.00
N MET A 281 -19.20 29.40 -9.79
CA MET A 281 -18.21 30.43 -9.49
C MET A 281 -17.29 30.72 -10.66
N THR A 282 -16.85 29.67 -11.37
CA THR A 282 -15.96 29.79 -12.52
C THR A 282 -16.03 28.58 -13.46
N ILE A 283 -15.62 28.81 -14.69
CA ILE A 283 -15.64 27.83 -15.78
C ILE A 283 -14.24 27.71 -16.36
N PHE A 284 -13.74 26.49 -16.48
CA PHE A 284 -12.48 26.16 -17.14
C PHE A 284 -12.74 25.44 -18.45
N GLU A 285 -12.07 25.89 -19.50
CA GLU A 285 -12.05 25.25 -20.80
C GLU A 285 -10.63 24.79 -21.13
N ASN A 286 -10.53 23.54 -21.55
CA ASN A 286 -9.30 22.93 -22.04
C ASN A 286 -9.65 22.16 -23.31
N PRO A 287 -8.75 22.04 -24.28
CA PRO A 287 -9.02 21.26 -25.49
C PRO A 287 -9.56 19.85 -25.25
N ARG A 288 -9.34 19.28 -24.07
CA ARG A 288 -9.68 17.89 -23.73
C ARG A 288 -10.73 17.71 -22.63
N PHE A 289 -11.06 18.76 -21.91
CA PHE A 289 -12.07 18.75 -20.88
C PHE A 289 -12.64 20.14 -20.63
N VAL A 290 -13.83 20.17 -20.08
CA VAL A 290 -14.43 21.37 -19.48
C VAL A 290 -14.68 21.12 -18.01
N ALA A 291 -14.65 22.17 -17.18
CA ALA A 291 -14.96 22.07 -15.77
C ALA A 291 -15.72 23.30 -15.28
N CYS A 292 -16.65 23.09 -14.37
CA CYS A 292 -17.27 24.13 -13.57
C CYS A 292 -16.88 23.98 -12.12
N VAL A 293 -16.55 25.11 -11.47
CA VAL A 293 -16.35 25.19 -10.03
C VAL A 293 -17.55 25.88 -9.42
N GLY A 294 -18.04 25.35 -8.31
CA GLY A 294 -19.20 25.86 -7.62
C GLY A 294 -19.07 25.83 -6.09
N THR A 295 -20.02 26.49 -5.42
CA THR A 295 -20.11 26.55 -3.97
C THR A 295 -20.46 25.19 -3.33
N ASN A 296 -20.99 24.28 -4.13
CA ASN A 296 -21.27 22.89 -3.78
C ASN A 296 -21.16 22.03 -5.04
N TRP A 297 -21.10 20.71 -4.86
CA TRP A 297 -20.97 19.77 -5.98
C TRP A 297 -22.13 19.86 -6.97
N TRP A 298 -23.37 20.04 -6.46
CA TRP A 298 -24.56 20.13 -7.29
C TRP A 298 -24.47 21.32 -8.26
N ALA A 299 -24.12 22.51 -7.76
CA ALA A 299 -23.94 23.69 -8.60
C ALA A 299 -22.85 23.48 -9.67
N ALA A 300 -21.72 22.90 -9.29
CA ALA A 300 -20.65 22.58 -10.23
C ALA A 300 -21.10 21.59 -11.30
N ASN A 301 -21.83 20.55 -10.93
CA ASN A 301 -22.33 19.53 -11.85
C ASN A 301 -23.40 20.08 -12.80
N GLN A 302 -24.37 20.82 -12.30
CA GLN A 302 -25.37 21.49 -13.13
C GLN A 302 -24.73 22.50 -14.10
N GLY A 303 -23.67 23.19 -13.64
CA GLY A 303 -22.90 24.09 -14.49
C GLY A 303 -22.22 23.38 -15.65
N VAL A 304 -21.57 22.22 -15.38
CA VAL A 304 -20.93 21.41 -16.43
C VAL A 304 -21.92 20.88 -17.45
N GLU A 305 -23.09 20.43 -17.01
CA GLU A 305 -24.14 19.97 -17.93
C GLU A 305 -24.70 21.13 -18.75
N ALA A 306 -24.91 22.31 -18.14
CA ALA A 306 -25.40 23.49 -18.84
C ALA A 306 -24.39 24.05 -19.87
N LEU A 307 -23.09 23.72 -19.77
CA LEU A 307 -22.10 24.05 -20.80
C LEU A 307 -22.44 23.41 -22.15
N ALA A 308 -23.16 22.29 -22.17
CA ALA A 308 -23.51 21.55 -23.37
C ALA A 308 -22.32 21.40 -24.33
N ALA A 309 -21.17 20.95 -23.78
CA ALA A 309 -19.90 20.89 -24.51
C ALA A 309 -20.00 20.09 -25.79
N GLU A 310 -19.67 20.70 -26.91
CA GLU A 310 -19.54 20.07 -28.22
C GLU A 310 -18.08 19.67 -28.45
N TRP A 311 -17.91 18.48 -29.01
CA TRP A 311 -16.58 17.93 -29.31
C TRP A 311 -16.46 17.61 -30.78
N GLU A 312 -15.27 17.78 -31.34
CA GLU A 312 -14.97 17.42 -32.73
C GLU A 312 -13.74 16.53 -32.80
N SER A 313 -13.68 15.68 -33.82
CA SER A 313 -12.54 14.82 -34.12
C SER A 313 -12.40 14.69 -35.63
N ASP A 314 -11.17 14.75 -36.10
CA ASP A 314 -10.81 14.48 -37.50
C ASP A 314 -10.58 12.98 -37.76
N ALA A 315 -10.59 12.16 -36.71
CA ALA A 315 -10.39 10.72 -36.83
C ALA A 315 -11.73 10.01 -37.14
N ASP A 316 -11.66 8.93 -37.89
CA ASP A 316 -12.78 8.04 -38.08
C ASP A 316 -13.34 7.53 -36.75
N PRO A 317 -14.65 7.48 -36.58
CA PRO A 317 -15.24 6.97 -35.36
C PRO A 317 -14.89 5.49 -35.20
N VAL A 318 -14.40 5.15 -33.98
CA VAL A 318 -14.21 3.74 -33.57
C VAL A 318 -15.48 3.33 -32.82
N ASP A 319 -16.17 2.33 -33.33
CA ASP A 319 -17.35 1.71 -32.73
C ASP A 319 -17.14 0.20 -32.53
N ASP A 320 -18.08 -0.47 -31.90
CA ASP A 320 -17.99 -1.90 -31.62
C ASP A 320 -17.83 -2.72 -32.90
N ALA A 321 -18.51 -2.35 -33.97
CA ALA A 321 -18.41 -3.07 -35.24
C ALA A 321 -17.02 -2.98 -35.88
N SER A 322 -16.36 -1.80 -35.78
CA SER A 322 -15.00 -1.61 -36.28
C SER A 322 -13.96 -2.33 -35.43
N ILE A 323 -14.21 -2.45 -34.11
CA ILE A 323 -13.36 -3.22 -33.19
C ILE A 323 -13.50 -4.71 -33.48
N ASP A 324 -14.71 -5.23 -33.59
CA ASP A 324 -14.98 -6.64 -33.91
C ASP A 324 -14.35 -7.04 -35.25
N ALA A 325 -14.53 -6.23 -36.27
CA ALA A 325 -13.93 -6.46 -37.60
C ALA A 325 -12.38 -6.48 -37.53
N ALA A 326 -11.79 -5.59 -36.73
CA ALA A 326 -10.33 -5.57 -36.55
C ALA A 326 -9.82 -6.81 -35.80
N LEU A 327 -10.57 -7.28 -34.78
CA LEU A 327 -10.23 -8.50 -34.02
C LEU A 327 -10.36 -9.75 -34.92
N GLU A 328 -11.44 -9.88 -35.70
CA GLU A 328 -11.61 -10.98 -36.65
C GLU A 328 -10.49 -11.00 -37.69
N ALA A 329 -10.17 -9.86 -38.28
CA ALA A 329 -9.08 -9.75 -39.22
C ALA A 329 -7.71 -10.12 -38.62
N ALA A 330 -7.49 -9.81 -37.33
CA ALA A 330 -6.27 -10.18 -36.62
C ALA A 330 -6.20 -11.68 -36.31
N LEU A 331 -7.33 -12.32 -36.03
CA LEU A 331 -7.41 -13.78 -35.80
C LEU A 331 -7.17 -14.57 -37.09
N ASP A 332 -7.65 -14.07 -38.22
CA ASP A 332 -7.47 -14.70 -39.54
C ASP A 332 -6.06 -14.46 -40.12
N GLY A 333 -5.27 -13.59 -39.52
CA GLY A 333 -3.95 -13.20 -40.00
C GLY A 333 -2.80 -13.96 -39.31
N ASP A 334 -1.69 -14.12 -40.03
CA ASP A 334 -0.45 -14.77 -39.52
C ASP A 334 0.43 -13.82 -38.69
N GLY A 335 -0.06 -12.64 -38.29
CA GLY A 335 0.72 -11.57 -37.70
C GLY A 335 0.92 -11.64 -36.18
N GLY A 336 0.55 -12.72 -35.50
CA GLY A 336 0.70 -12.85 -34.05
C GLY A 336 2.16 -13.06 -33.63
N GLU A 337 2.63 -12.25 -32.66
CA GLU A 337 3.92 -12.46 -31.99
C GLU A 337 3.72 -13.28 -30.72
N ARG A 338 4.44 -14.41 -30.60
CA ARG A 338 4.44 -15.22 -29.39
C ARG A 338 5.25 -14.53 -28.30
N ILE A 339 4.56 -13.93 -27.32
CA ILE A 339 5.20 -13.20 -26.21
C ILE A 339 5.44 -14.08 -24.97
N PHE A 340 4.76 -15.22 -24.88
CA PHE A 340 4.89 -16.16 -23.75
C PHE A 340 4.51 -17.56 -24.20
N GLU A 341 5.26 -18.57 -23.72
CA GLU A 341 5.00 -19.98 -23.96
C GLU A 341 5.23 -20.77 -22.68
N GLN A 342 4.27 -21.61 -22.29
CA GLN A 342 4.39 -22.53 -21.17
C GLN A 342 3.70 -23.85 -21.52
N GLY A 343 4.42 -24.97 -21.38
CA GLY A 343 3.93 -26.30 -21.72
C GLY A 343 4.15 -26.64 -23.20
N ASN A 344 3.53 -27.75 -23.64
CA ASN A 344 3.55 -28.17 -25.03
C ASN A 344 2.20 -27.77 -25.67
N LEU A 345 2.26 -26.90 -26.65
CA LEU A 345 1.04 -26.39 -27.35
C LEU A 345 0.68 -27.29 -28.58
N GLU A 346 1.46 -28.32 -28.86
CA GLU A 346 1.24 -29.24 -29.99
C GLU A 346 0.52 -30.55 -29.56
N GLU A 347 0.27 -30.72 -28.27
CA GLU A 347 -0.57 -31.79 -27.69
C GLU A 347 -2.00 -31.28 -27.41
#